data_1c6c3d5ac2493598d10529a53c508dfd
#
_entry.id   1c6c3d5ac2493598d10529a53c508dfd
#
_cell.length_a   1.000
_cell.length_b   1.000
_cell.length_c   1.000
_cell.angle_alpha   90.00
_cell.angle_beta   90.00
_cell.angle_gamma   90.00
#
_symmetry.space_group_name_H-M   'P 1'
#
loop_
_entity.id
_entity.type
_entity.pdbx_description
1 polymer ?
#
loop_
_entity_poly.entity_id
_entity_poly.type
_entity_poly.pdbx_seq_one_letter_code
_entity_poly.pdbx_strand_id
1 'polypeptide(L)'
;MKTVFLMTAAAIALSSPALAAGKCSRSPKSNWQPQSKLEAQLASEGLKVRQVKVENGCYEVYAINKDGKRENMAFNAETLQRLDNPEAGEN
;
A
#
# COMPACT_ATOMS: atom_id res chain seq x y z
N MET A 1 25.38 37.74 -27.24
CA MET A 1 24.73 36.50 -27.35
C MET A 1 24.33 35.92 -26.04
N LYS A 2 23.12 35.88 -25.79
CA LYS A 2 22.65 35.37 -24.53
C LYS A 2 21.98 34.04 -24.68
N THR A 3 22.55 33.07 -24.05
CA THR A 3 21.92 31.77 -23.94
C THR A 3 20.99 31.79 -22.75
N VAL A 4 19.77 31.73 -23.03
CA VAL A 4 18.78 31.57 -21.98
C VAL A 4 18.67 30.10 -21.64
N PHE A 5 19.14 29.78 -20.48
CA PHE A 5 18.93 28.46 -19.96
C PHE A 5 17.58 28.42 -19.29
N LEU A 6 16.66 27.89 -20.01
CA LEU A 6 15.43 27.46 -19.36
C LEU A 6 15.71 26.21 -18.57
N MET A 7 16.04 26.43 -17.35
CA MET A 7 16.02 25.32 -16.42
C MET A 7 14.56 24.94 -16.19
N THR A 8 14.11 24.03 -16.98
CA THR A 8 12.91 23.33 -16.60
C THR A 8 13.27 22.47 -15.40
N ALA A 9 12.98 22.95 -14.26
CA ALA A 9 13.00 22.12 -13.10
C ALA A 9 11.92 21.08 -13.32
N ALA A 10 12.35 19.91 -13.73
CA ALA A 10 11.45 18.79 -13.74
C ALA A 10 11.06 18.55 -12.29
N ALA A 11 9.88 18.95 -11.94
CA ALA A 11 9.33 18.57 -10.67
C ALA A 11 9.15 17.07 -10.71
N ILE A 12 10.11 16.37 -10.15
CA ILE A 12 9.95 14.96 -9.94
C ILE A 12 8.89 14.84 -8.87
N ALA A 13 7.71 14.55 -9.29
CA ALA A 13 6.67 14.16 -8.34
C ALA A 13 7.16 12.90 -7.69
N LEU A 14 7.72 13.04 -6.53
CA LEU A 14 7.99 11.90 -5.68
C LEU A 14 6.65 11.35 -5.26
N SER A 15 6.22 10.34 -5.98
CA SER A 15 5.10 9.57 -5.49
C SER A 15 5.61 8.78 -4.29
N SER A 16 5.58 9.42 -3.13
CA SER A 16 5.69 8.65 -1.91
C SER A 16 4.48 7.71 -1.89
N PRO A 17 4.64 6.50 -1.34
CA PRO A 17 3.48 5.64 -1.14
C PRO A 17 2.59 6.29 -0.10
N ALA A 18 1.88 7.30 -0.55
CA ALA A 18 0.93 7.96 0.30
C ALA A 18 -0.17 6.98 0.63
N LEU A 19 -0.61 7.00 1.86
CA LEU A 19 -1.81 6.31 2.23
C LEU A 19 -2.93 6.89 1.37
N ALA A 20 -3.50 6.06 0.54
CA ALA A 20 -4.60 6.52 -0.28
C ALA A 20 -5.85 6.56 0.57
N ALA A 21 -6.55 7.68 0.53
CA ALA A 21 -7.89 7.75 1.06
C ALA A 21 -8.78 6.96 0.11
N GLY A 22 -8.50 5.68 -0.02
CA GLY A 22 -9.13 4.82 -0.99
C GLY A 22 -10.08 3.83 -0.35
N LYS A 23 -10.65 3.05 -1.20
CA LYS A 23 -11.58 2.02 -0.81
C LYS A 23 -11.01 0.66 -1.17
N CYS A 24 -11.59 -0.36 -0.57
CA CYS A 24 -11.34 -1.73 -0.96
C CYS A 24 -11.79 -1.98 -2.40
N SER A 25 -11.28 -3.03 -3.01
CA SER A 25 -11.64 -3.39 -4.36
C SER A 25 -13.12 -3.79 -4.44
N ARG A 26 -13.76 -3.41 -5.53
CA ARG A 26 -15.11 -3.85 -5.88
C ARG A 26 -15.08 -4.88 -6.98
N SER A 27 -13.90 -5.20 -7.46
CA SER A 27 -13.74 -6.18 -8.53
C SER A 27 -13.86 -7.60 -8.00
N PRO A 28 -14.20 -8.55 -8.86
CA PRO A 28 -14.20 -9.96 -8.47
C PRO A 28 -12.83 -10.39 -7.97
N LYS A 29 -12.83 -11.36 -7.09
CA LYS A 29 -11.61 -11.90 -6.51
C LYS A 29 -10.59 -12.36 -7.55
N SER A 30 -11.05 -12.76 -8.71
CA SER A 30 -10.16 -13.15 -9.81
C SER A 30 -9.25 -12.02 -10.29
N ASN A 31 -9.61 -10.77 -10.00
CA ASN A 31 -8.81 -9.60 -10.37
C ASN A 31 -7.85 -9.17 -9.25
N TRP A 32 -7.90 -9.83 -8.11
CA TRP A 32 -7.07 -9.44 -6.98
C TRP A 32 -5.65 -9.97 -7.13
N GLN A 33 -4.73 -9.23 -6.54
CA GLN A 33 -3.35 -9.67 -6.44
C GLN A 33 -3.25 -10.79 -5.39
N PRO A 34 -2.33 -11.73 -5.56
CA PRO A 34 -2.17 -12.77 -4.55
C PRO A 34 -1.60 -12.21 -3.25
N GLN A 35 -2.03 -12.78 -2.13
CA GLN A 35 -1.52 -12.37 -0.81
C GLN A 35 -0.01 -12.50 -0.72
N SER A 36 0.55 -13.51 -1.35
CA SER A 36 1.99 -13.73 -1.33
C SER A 36 2.77 -12.54 -1.87
N LYS A 37 2.22 -11.84 -2.85
CA LYS A 37 2.85 -10.65 -3.41
C LYS A 37 2.87 -9.52 -2.38
N LEU A 38 1.77 -9.34 -1.66
CA LEU A 38 1.69 -8.34 -0.60
C LEU A 38 2.65 -8.68 0.55
N GLU A 39 2.70 -9.94 0.95
CA GLU A 39 3.58 -10.37 2.02
C GLU A 39 5.05 -10.14 1.66
N ALA A 40 5.43 -10.43 0.41
CA ALA A 40 6.78 -10.18 -0.06
C ALA A 40 7.11 -8.69 -0.05
N GLN A 41 6.16 -7.86 -0.46
CA GLN A 41 6.33 -6.41 -0.45
C GLN A 41 6.57 -5.89 0.96
N LEU A 42 5.77 -6.35 1.91
CA LEU A 42 5.88 -5.91 3.30
C LEU A 42 7.15 -6.44 3.95
N ALA A 43 7.54 -7.66 3.63
CA ALA A 43 8.79 -8.22 4.13
C ALA A 43 9.99 -7.39 3.66
N SER A 44 9.95 -6.91 2.41
CA SER A 44 11.01 -6.05 1.90
C SER A 44 11.09 -4.72 2.62
N GLU A 45 9.99 -4.30 3.23
CA GLU A 45 9.94 -3.07 4.04
C GLU A 45 10.33 -3.30 5.50
N GLY A 46 10.72 -4.52 5.83
CA GLY A 46 11.14 -4.87 7.17
C GLY A 46 10.01 -5.24 8.12
N LEU A 47 8.84 -5.50 7.59
CA LEU A 47 7.69 -5.89 8.38
C LEU A 47 7.59 -7.42 8.45
N LYS A 48 7.25 -7.91 9.61
CA LYS A 48 7.00 -9.33 9.82
C LYS A 48 5.49 -9.54 9.84
N VAL A 49 4.98 -10.10 8.76
CA VAL A 49 3.54 -10.33 8.65
C VAL A 49 3.13 -11.50 9.54
N ARG A 50 2.17 -11.26 10.40
CA ARG A 50 1.66 -12.27 11.33
C ARG A 50 0.36 -12.89 10.83
N GLN A 51 -0.46 -12.10 10.18
CA GLN A 51 -1.75 -12.53 9.71
C GLN A 51 -2.24 -11.63 8.59
N VAL A 52 -2.91 -12.22 7.61
CA VAL A 52 -3.61 -11.47 6.57
C VAL A 52 -5.05 -11.95 6.57
N LYS A 53 -5.97 -11.03 6.68
CA LYS A 53 -7.41 -11.31 6.57
C LYS A 53 -7.94 -10.72 5.28
N VAL A 54 -8.96 -11.36 4.75
CA VAL A 54 -9.68 -10.82 3.59
C VAL A 54 -10.97 -10.20 4.09
N GLU A 55 -11.11 -8.89 3.85
CA GLU A 55 -12.26 -8.13 4.32
C GLU A 55 -12.84 -7.30 3.18
N ASN A 56 -13.91 -7.79 2.56
CA ASN A 56 -14.67 -7.03 1.56
C ASN A 56 -13.82 -6.29 0.52
N GLY A 57 -12.91 -7.01 -0.12
CA GLY A 57 -12.07 -6.43 -1.17
C GLY A 57 -10.79 -5.79 -0.67
N CYS A 58 -10.52 -5.92 0.63
CA CYS A 58 -9.26 -5.49 1.23
C CYS A 58 -8.51 -6.66 1.83
N TYR A 59 -7.20 -6.54 1.85
CA TYR A 59 -6.36 -7.37 2.69
C TYR A 59 -6.03 -6.58 3.95
N GLU A 60 -6.41 -7.11 5.08
CA GLU A 60 -6.09 -6.54 6.38
C GLU A 60 -4.91 -7.27 6.95
N VAL A 61 -3.85 -6.53 7.25
CA VAL A 61 -2.58 -7.12 7.65
C VAL A 61 -2.25 -6.76 9.09
N TYR A 62 -1.88 -7.77 9.85
CA TYR A 62 -1.33 -7.62 11.19
C TYR A 62 0.14 -7.97 11.12
N ALA A 63 0.99 -7.01 11.43
CA ALA A 63 2.43 -7.19 11.30
C ALA A 63 3.17 -6.65 12.52
N ILE A 64 4.46 -6.98 12.59
CA ILE A 64 5.38 -6.47 13.60
C ILE A 64 6.47 -5.72 12.86
N ASN A 65 6.74 -4.50 13.27
CA ASN A 65 7.79 -3.70 12.64
C ASN A 65 9.17 -3.99 13.23
N LYS A 66 10.18 -3.28 12.74
CA LYS A 66 11.57 -3.47 13.18
C LYS A 66 11.77 -3.20 14.66
N ASP A 67 10.93 -2.35 15.22
CA ASP A 67 11.02 -1.99 16.64
C ASP A 67 10.24 -2.94 17.54
N GLY A 68 9.69 -3.98 16.96
CA GLY A 68 8.90 -4.98 17.69
C GLY A 68 7.48 -4.52 17.97
N LYS A 69 7.02 -3.47 17.35
CA LYS A 69 5.68 -2.93 17.55
C LYS A 69 4.70 -3.48 16.55
N ARG A 70 3.46 -3.62 16.98
CA ARG A 70 2.38 -4.05 16.11
C ARG A 70 1.97 -2.94 15.16
N GLU A 71 1.73 -3.33 13.92
CA GLU A 71 1.16 -2.42 12.93
C GLU A 71 0.01 -3.12 12.24
N ASN A 72 -1.13 -2.46 12.22
CA ASN A 72 -2.30 -2.93 11.50
C ASN A 72 -2.43 -2.07 10.25
N MET A 73 -2.66 -2.73 9.12
CA MET A 73 -2.71 -2.05 7.83
C MET A 73 -3.81 -2.67 6.98
N ALA A 74 -4.35 -1.88 6.09
CA ALA A 74 -5.31 -2.37 5.10
C ALA A 74 -4.83 -1.99 3.71
N PHE A 75 -5.02 -2.90 2.77
CA PHE A 75 -4.61 -2.73 1.39
C PHE A 75 -5.76 -3.07 0.47
N ASN A 76 -5.90 -2.31 -0.60
CA ASN A 76 -6.82 -2.69 -1.65
C ASN A 76 -6.33 -4.01 -2.25
N ALA A 77 -7.19 -5.03 -2.28
CA ALA A 77 -6.77 -6.38 -2.70
C ALA A 77 -6.40 -6.44 -4.19
N GLU A 78 -6.91 -5.52 -4.97
CA GLU A 78 -6.65 -5.49 -6.41
C GLU A 78 -5.36 -4.75 -6.75
N THR A 79 -5.12 -3.61 -6.12
CA THR A 79 -3.98 -2.75 -6.43
C THR A 79 -2.82 -2.90 -5.46
N LEU A 80 -3.08 -3.45 -4.29
CA LEU A 80 -2.16 -3.53 -3.16
C LEU A 80 -1.75 -2.16 -2.62
N GLN A 81 -2.55 -1.15 -2.92
CA GLN A 81 -2.33 0.18 -2.39
C GLN A 81 -2.76 0.23 -0.94
N ARG A 82 -1.89 0.78 -0.10
CA ARG A 82 -2.21 0.92 1.32
C ARG A 82 -3.26 2.00 1.50
N LEU A 83 -4.25 1.72 2.33
CA LEU A 83 -5.32 2.65 2.65
C LEU A 83 -5.02 3.38 3.95
N ASP A 84 -5.59 4.56 4.12
CA ASP A 84 -5.37 5.35 5.32
C ASP A 84 -6.13 4.80 6.54
N ASN A 85 -7.20 4.04 6.29
CA ASN A 85 -7.96 3.39 7.35
C ASN A 85 -7.50 1.93 7.50
N PRO A 86 -6.80 1.59 8.59
CA PRO A 86 -6.31 0.22 8.77
C PRO A 86 -7.43 -0.80 8.97
N GLU A 87 -8.64 -0.34 9.19
CA GLU A 87 -9.81 -1.20 9.34
C GLU A 87 -10.75 -1.14 8.14
N ALA A 88 -10.26 -0.67 7.00
CA ALA A 88 -11.06 -0.60 5.80
C ALA A 88 -11.56 -2.00 5.42
N GLY A 89 -12.83 -2.08 5.03
CA GLY A 89 -13.46 -3.34 4.70
C GLY A 89 -14.22 -3.97 5.85
N GLU A 90 -13.98 -3.56 7.08
CA GLU A 90 -14.75 -4.03 8.22
C GLU A 90 -16.07 -3.29 8.32
N ASN A 91 -17.09 -4.01 8.71
CA ASN A 91 -18.43 -3.44 8.91
C ASN A 91 -18.71 -3.23 10.38
#